data_6479fecf191447ab438a26391c525cc0
#
_entry.id   6479fecf191447ab438a26391c525cc0
#
_cell.length_a   1.000
_cell.length_b   1.000
_cell.length_c   1.000
_cell.angle_alpha   90.00
_cell.angle_beta   90.00
_cell.angle_gamma   90.00
#
_symmetry.space_group_name_H-M   'P 1'
#
loop_
_entity.id
_entity.type
_entity.pdbx_description
1 polymer ?
#
loop_
_entity_poly.entity_id
_entity_poly.type
_entity_poly.pdbx_seq_one_letter_code
_entity_poly.pdbx_strand_id
1 'polypeptide(L)'
;MSENTTPKDVAEQTAPANDATPTPAPERNKNLETDFGTTRIDDVVVSKIAGIAAREVSGVAALGGGGARMMGSIRESFGASEDVRQGVSVEVNNGTASIDIAIIAEYGVAIHELAEAIRRNIMNAVERMTGLSVDRVDVVVHDVKLPREEDESAETAPAVTQGQA
;
A
#
# COMPACT_ATOMS: atom_id res chain seq x y z
N MET A 1 -22.45 67.23 47.36
CA MET A 1 -23.10 67.68 46.12
C MET A 1 -22.15 67.44 45.02
N SER A 2 -22.56 66.80 43.96
CA SER A 2 -21.89 66.54 42.71
C SER A 2 -21.47 65.12 42.55
N GLU A 3 -22.36 64.43 41.87
CA GLU A 3 -22.20 63.09 41.32
C GLU A 3 -21.26 63.13 40.18
N ASN A 4 -20.41 62.14 40.18
CA ASN A 4 -19.60 61.82 39.02
C ASN A 4 -19.98 60.43 38.58
N THR A 5 -20.77 60.33 37.54
CA THR A 5 -21.14 59.08 36.89
C THR A 5 -20.32 58.89 35.65
N THR A 6 -19.40 57.94 35.67
CA THR A 6 -18.63 57.49 34.52
C THR A 6 -19.38 56.36 33.83
N PRO A 7 -19.66 56.40 32.55
CA PRO A 7 -20.15 55.24 31.82
C PRO A 7 -18.97 54.32 31.44
N LYS A 8 -19.19 53.08 31.82
CA LYS A 8 -18.28 51.97 31.57
C LYS A 8 -18.36 51.56 30.09
N ASP A 9 -17.24 51.68 29.42
CA ASP A 9 -17.04 51.17 28.08
C ASP A 9 -17.18 49.66 28.07
N VAL A 10 -18.23 49.16 27.44
CA VAL A 10 -18.40 47.73 27.17
C VAL A 10 -17.73 47.48 25.83
N ALA A 11 -16.51 46.98 25.87
CA ALA A 11 -15.85 46.45 24.70
C ALA A 11 -16.59 45.19 24.22
N GLU A 12 -17.30 45.35 23.14
CA GLU A 12 -17.92 44.27 22.38
C GLU A 12 -16.82 43.42 21.75
N GLN A 13 -16.54 42.29 22.37
CA GLN A 13 -15.67 41.27 21.77
C GLN A 13 -16.45 40.58 20.66
N THR A 14 -16.17 41.01 19.44
CA THR A 14 -16.57 40.32 18.22
C THR A 14 -15.76 39.02 18.14
N ALA A 15 -16.39 37.90 18.49
CA ALA A 15 -15.82 36.59 18.23
C ALA A 15 -15.61 36.39 16.70
N PRO A 16 -14.49 35.84 16.27
CA PRO A 16 -14.32 35.52 14.86
C PRO A 16 -15.34 34.44 14.46
N ALA A 17 -16.14 34.77 13.46
CA ALA A 17 -17.01 33.82 12.82
C ALA A 17 -16.17 32.65 12.30
N ASN A 18 -16.37 31.46 12.87
CA ASN A 18 -15.90 30.22 12.31
C ASN A 18 -16.59 30.06 10.93
N ASP A 19 -15.90 30.47 9.89
CA ASP A 19 -16.20 30.09 8.52
C ASP A 19 -15.78 28.63 8.35
N ALA A 20 -16.55 27.75 8.98
CA ALA A 20 -16.47 26.33 8.73
C ALA A 20 -17.10 26.11 7.35
N THR A 21 -16.27 26.18 6.32
CA THR A 21 -16.61 25.63 5.00
C THR A 21 -17.11 24.20 5.24
N PRO A 22 -18.37 23.87 4.89
CA PRO A 22 -18.88 22.53 5.10
C PRO A 22 -17.99 21.56 4.33
N THR A 23 -17.27 20.71 5.04
CA THR A 23 -16.56 19.57 4.43
C THR A 23 -17.62 18.80 3.63
N PRO A 24 -17.46 18.64 2.30
CA PRO A 24 -18.44 17.90 1.53
C PRO A 24 -18.56 16.50 2.14
N ALA A 25 -19.79 16.07 2.38
CA ALA A 25 -20.07 14.72 2.86
C ALA A 25 -19.39 13.73 1.91
N PRO A 26 -18.74 12.67 2.42
CA PRO A 26 -18.08 11.70 1.57
C PRO A 26 -19.07 11.16 0.52
N GLU A 27 -18.72 11.32 -0.75
CA GLU A 27 -19.57 10.86 -1.84
C GLU A 27 -19.74 9.34 -1.73
N ARG A 28 -20.98 8.88 -1.71
CA ARG A 28 -21.30 7.46 -1.67
C ARG A 28 -20.73 6.78 -2.91
N ASN A 29 -20.01 5.70 -2.70
CA ASN A 29 -19.51 4.89 -3.80
C ASN A 29 -20.66 4.11 -4.43
N LYS A 30 -21.14 4.55 -5.60
CA LYS A 30 -22.28 3.98 -6.32
C LYS A 30 -22.08 2.52 -6.74
N ASN A 31 -20.85 2.04 -6.77
CA ASN A 31 -20.56 0.63 -7.09
C ASN A 31 -20.80 -0.29 -5.89
N LEU A 32 -20.68 0.25 -4.68
CA LEU A 32 -20.75 -0.52 -3.43
C LEU A 32 -22.04 -0.29 -2.64
N GLU A 33 -22.74 0.82 -2.89
CA GLU A 33 -23.98 1.20 -2.24
C GLU A 33 -25.11 1.28 -3.27
N THR A 34 -26.06 0.38 -3.19
CA THR A 34 -27.23 0.33 -4.08
C THR A 34 -28.52 0.37 -3.26
N ASP A 35 -29.65 0.57 -3.90
CA ASP A 35 -30.98 0.51 -3.26
C ASP A 35 -31.31 -0.88 -2.67
N PHE A 36 -30.59 -1.92 -3.09
CA PHE A 36 -30.77 -3.29 -2.61
C PHE A 36 -29.82 -3.69 -1.48
N GLY A 37 -28.82 -2.89 -1.18
CA GLY A 37 -27.86 -3.16 -0.13
C GLY A 37 -26.49 -2.57 -0.34
N THR A 38 -25.59 -2.85 0.61
CA THR A 38 -24.23 -2.37 0.64
C THR A 38 -23.24 -3.52 0.55
N THR A 39 -22.24 -3.40 -0.32
CA THR A 39 -21.10 -4.30 -0.39
C THR A 39 -19.93 -3.67 0.39
N ARG A 40 -19.34 -4.44 1.30
CA ARG A 40 -18.15 -4.02 2.04
C ARG A 40 -16.96 -4.86 1.60
N ILE A 41 -15.86 -4.21 1.30
CA ILE A 41 -14.58 -4.83 0.93
C ILE A 41 -13.60 -4.62 2.07
N ASP A 42 -13.08 -5.70 2.62
CA ASP A 42 -12.08 -5.66 3.68
C ASP A 42 -10.67 -5.36 3.13
N ASP A 43 -9.83 -4.71 3.96
CA ASP A 43 -8.43 -4.36 3.62
C ASP A 43 -7.63 -5.57 3.14
N VAL A 44 -7.92 -6.76 3.71
CA VAL A 44 -7.28 -8.03 3.31
C VAL A 44 -7.53 -8.37 1.84
N VAL A 45 -8.71 -8.07 1.31
CA VAL A 45 -9.03 -8.33 -0.11
C VAL A 45 -8.21 -7.42 -1.00
N VAL A 46 -8.21 -6.12 -0.68
CA VAL A 46 -7.45 -5.11 -1.43
C VAL A 46 -5.95 -5.38 -1.37
N SER A 47 -5.41 -5.74 -0.20
CA SER A 47 -3.99 -6.05 -0.04
C SER A 47 -3.53 -7.26 -0.87
N LYS A 48 -4.38 -8.28 -1.00
CA LYS A 48 -4.10 -9.42 -1.89
C LYS A 48 -4.10 -9.03 -3.36
N ILE A 49 -5.09 -8.26 -3.79
CA ILE A 49 -5.17 -7.77 -5.18
C ILE A 49 -3.96 -6.89 -5.51
N ALA A 50 -3.63 -5.94 -4.62
CA ALA A 50 -2.49 -5.05 -4.81
C ALA A 50 -1.16 -5.81 -4.84
N GLY A 51 -0.97 -6.79 -3.96
CA GLY A 51 0.23 -7.62 -3.93
C GLY A 51 0.42 -8.44 -5.20
N ILE A 52 -0.64 -9.04 -5.74
CA ILE A 52 -0.59 -9.77 -7.01
C ILE A 52 -0.29 -8.80 -8.16
N ALA A 53 -1.02 -7.68 -8.23
CA ALA A 53 -0.84 -6.68 -9.29
C ALA A 53 0.59 -6.09 -9.31
N ALA A 54 1.20 -5.89 -8.15
CA ALA A 54 2.58 -5.41 -8.08
C ALA A 54 3.58 -6.44 -8.62
N ARG A 55 3.39 -7.73 -8.35
CA ARG A 55 4.26 -8.81 -8.83
C ARG A 55 4.18 -9.05 -10.34
N GLU A 56 3.06 -8.69 -10.96
CA GLU A 56 2.90 -8.79 -12.41
C GLU A 56 3.75 -7.77 -13.19
N VAL A 57 4.25 -6.73 -12.51
CA VAL A 57 5.06 -5.70 -13.14
C VAL A 57 6.49 -6.19 -13.30
N SER A 58 6.99 -6.25 -14.53
CA SER A 58 8.38 -6.60 -14.81
C SER A 58 9.35 -5.64 -14.14
N GLY A 59 10.36 -6.17 -13.45
CA GLY A 59 11.32 -5.40 -12.68
C GLY A 59 11.07 -5.42 -11.16
N VAL A 60 9.96 -6.01 -10.71
CA VAL A 60 9.73 -6.32 -9.31
C VAL A 60 10.31 -7.69 -8.98
N ALA A 61 11.40 -7.74 -8.21
CA ALA A 61 12.03 -8.97 -7.79
C ALA A 61 11.29 -9.68 -6.65
N ALA A 62 10.77 -8.90 -5.70
CA ALA A 62 9.99 -9.39 -4.56
C ALA A 62 9.17 -8.28 -3.90
N LEU A 63 8.20 -8.67 -3.08
CA LEU A 63 7.49 -7.76 -2.17
C LEU A 63 8.10 -7.80 -0.76
N GLY A 64 7.93 -6.71 -0.03
CA GLY A 64 8.42 -6.56 1.34
C GLY A 64 9.85 -6.06 1.45
N GLY A 65 10.31 -5.85 2.68
CA GLY A 65 11.68 -5.43 3.01
C GLY A 65 12.58 -6.62 3.37
N GLY A 66 13.89 -6.39 3.45
CA GLY A 66 14.90 -7.42 3.73
C GLY A 66 14.70 -8.22 5.02
N GLY A 67 14.03 -7.65 6.05
CA GLY A 67 13.67 -8.36 7.29
C GLY A 67 12.63 -9.47 7.12
N ALA A 68 11.79 -9.35 6.09
CA ALA A 68 10.77 -10.34 5.77
C ALA A 68 11.36 -11.62 5.15
N ARG A 69 12.54 -11.54 4.53
CA ARG A 69 13.25 -12.71 3.97
C ARG A 69 13.70 -13.69 5.05
N MET A 70 14.16 -13.20 6.22
CA MET A 70 14.59 -14.08 7.31
C MET A 70 13.42 -14.84 7.96
N MET A 71 12.22 -14.26 7.95
CA MET A 71 11.03 -14.97 8.43
C MET A 71 10.40 -15.87 7.35
N GLY A 72 10.61 -15.56 6.08
CA GLY A 72 10.11 -16.37 4.94
C GLY A 72 10.75 -17.74 4.89
N SER A 73 12.06 -17.87 5.10
CA SER A 73 12.76 -19.15 5.04
C SER A 73 12.33 -20.15 6.13
N ILE A 74 11.83 -19.68 7.27
CA ILE A 74 11.27 -20.54 8.31
C ILE A 74 9.84 -20.98 7.96
N ARG A 75 9.08 -20.16 7.22
CA ARG A 75 7.70 -20.47 6.81
C ARG A 75 7.61 -21.42 5.63
N GLU A 76 8.55 -21.37 4.71
CA GLU A 76 8.62 -22.31 3.57
C GLU A 76 8.80 -23.76 4.03
N SER A 77 9.50 -23.98 5.15
CA SER A 77 9.64 -25.30 5.78
C SER A 77 8.30 -25.89 6.27
N PHE A 78 7.27 -25.08 6.45
CA PHE A 78 5.94 -25.52 6.90
C PHE A 78 4.86 -25.46 5.81
N GLY A 79 5.25 -25.29 4.53
CA GLY A 79 4.30 -25.32 3.40
C GLY A 79 3.34 -24.13 3.33
N ALA A 80 3.68 -23.00 3.96
CA ALA A 80 2.93 -21.76 3.80
C ALA A 80 3.28 -21.13 2.45
N SER A 81 2.30 -21.01 1.58
CA SER A 81 2.40 -20.23 0.34
C SER A 81 2.92 -18.82 0.65
N GLU A 82 3.78 -18.29 -0.22
CA GLU A 82 4.21 -16.89 -0.15
C GLU A 82 3.04 -15.97 0.12
N ASP A 83 3.08 -15.24 1.24
CA ASP A 83 2.02 -14.31 1.57
C ASP A 83 2.11 -13.10 0.64
N VAL A 84 1.22 -13.04 -0.36
CA VAL A 84 1.14 -11.94 -1.33
C VAL A 84 0.85 -10.58 -0.68
N ARG A 85 0.49 -10.58 0.60
CA ARG A 85 0.29 -9.35 1.39
C ARG A 85 1.58 -8.86 2.05
N GLN A 86 2.67 -9.62 1.98
CA GLN A 86 3.93 -9.23 2.59
C GLN A 86 4.44 -7.93 1.99
N GLY A 87 4.59 -6.89 2.83
CA GLY A 87 4.97 -5.56 2.40
C GLY A 87 3.84 -4.73 1.77
N VAL A 88 2.59 -5.15 1.91
CA VAL A 88 1.42 -4.37 1.49
C VAL A 88 0.60 -3.98 2.70
N SER A 89 0.39 -2.68 2.89
CA SER A 89 -0.52 -2.10 3.88
C SER A 89 -1.64 -1.37 3.15
N VAL A 90 -2.87 -1.53 3.62
CA VAL A 90 -4.05 -0.95 3.00
C VAL A 90 -4.97 -0.39 4.05
N GLU A 91 -5.57 0.74 3.75
CA GLU A 91 -6.64 1.33 4.52
C GLU A 91 -7.82 1.63 3.59
N VAL A 92 -9.00 1.07 3.90
CA VAL A 92 -10.22 1.30 3.13
C VAL A 92 -11.19 2.13 3.96
N ASN A 93 -11.52 3.33 3.48
CA ASN A 93 -12.45 4.24 4.09
C ASN A 93 -13.47 4.75 3.08
N ASN A 94 -14.76 4.67 3.40
CA ASN A 94 -15.85 5.24 2.61
C ASN A 94 -15.80 4.94 1.10
N GLY A 95 -15.43 3.71 0.73
CA GLY A 95 -15.34 3.30 -0.67
C GLY A 95 -14.07 3.76 -1.39
N THR A 96 -13.08 4.25 -0.65
CA THR A 96 -11.77 4.68 -1.16
C THR A 96 -10.66 3.89 -0.46
N ALA A 97 -9.64 3.48 -1.21
CA ALA A 97 -8.49 2.74 -0.71
C ALA A 97 -7.20 3.56 -0.81
N SER A 98 -6.43 3.58 0.27
CA SER A 98 -5.05 4.06 0.33
C SER A 98 -4.12 2.85 0.49
N ILE A 99 -3.06 2.76 -0.31
CA ILE A 99 -2.21 1.57 -0.39
C ILE A 99 -0.75 1.98 -0.24
N ASP A 100 -0.05 1.33 0.69
CA ASP A 100 1.39 1.43 0.84
C ASP A 100 2.03 0.09 0.48
N ILE A 101 3.00 0.11 -0.43
CA ILE A 101 3.67 -1.11 -0.88
C ILE A 101 5.19 -1.00 -0.80
N ALA A 102 5.81 -2.02 -0.23
CA ALA A 102 7.24 -2.19 -0.15
C ALA A 102 7.69 -3.24 -1.17
N ILE A 103 8.71 -2.92 -1.96
CA ILE A 103 9.25 -3.81 -3.00
C ILE A 103 10.76 -3.93 -2.93
N ILE A 104 11.25 -4.96 -3.59
CA ILE A 104 12.64 -5.11 -4.01
C ILE A 104 12.64 -5.07 -5.53
N ALA A 105 13.43 -4.18 -6.12
CA ALA A 105 13.54 -4.02 -7.56
C ALA A 105 14.64 -4.92 -8.12
N GLU A 106 14.57 -5.25 -9.40
CA GLU A 106 15.69 -5.86 -10.13
C GLU A 106 16.75 -4.79 -10.45
N TYR A 107 18.04 -5.17 -10.44
CA TYR A 107 19.11 -4.29 -10.84
C TYR A 107 19.01 -3.92 -12.33
N GLY A 108 19.20 -2.65 -12.63
CA GLY A 108 19.18 -2.15 -14.01
C GLY A 108 17.86 -1.56 -14.47
N VAL A 109 16.78 -1.68 -13.68
CA VAL A 109 15.50 -1.06 -14.00
C VAL A 109 15.49 0.43 -13.61
N ALA A 110 14.76 1.25 -14.37
CA ALA A 110 14.49 2.63 -14.00
C ALA A 110 13.45 2.66 -12.87
N ILE A 111 13.90 2.83 -11.63
CA ILE A 111 13.06 2.68 -10.43
C ILE A 111 11.84 3.60 -10.44
N HIS A 112 11.99 4.84 -10.93
CA HIS A 112 10.86 5.77 -11.02
C HIS A 112 9.79 5.33 -12.01
N GLU A 113 10.19 4.76 -13.16
CA GLU A 113 9.26 4.20 -14.15
C GLU A 113 8.59 2.93 -13.64
N LEU A 114 9.35 2.08 -12.92
CA LEU A 114 8.83 0.91 -12.25
C LEU A 114 7.75 1.29 -11.22
N ALA A 115 8.02 2.29 -10.39
CA ALA A 115 7.05 2.78 -9.41
C ALA A 115 5.76 3.28 -10.08
N GLU A 116 5.86 4.00 -11.19
CA GLU A 116 4.70 4.45 -11.97
C GLU A 116 3.91 3.28 -12.58
N ALA A 117 4.61 2.26 -13.08
CA ALA A 117 3.96 1.06 -13.62
C ALA A 117 3.22 0.30 -12.52
N ILE A 118 3.82 0.17 -11.34
CA ILE A 118 3.21 -0.46 -10.16
C ILE A 118 1.95 0.29 -9.75
N ARG A 119 2.00 1.63 -9.60
CA ARG A 119 0.84 2.45 -9.25
C ARG A 119 -0.32 2.20 -10.21
N ARG A 120 -0.07 2.32 -11.51
CA ARG A 120 -1.10 2.11 -12.53
C ARG A 120 -1.69 0.72 -12.50
N ASN A 121 -0.85 -0.31 -12.34
CA ASN A 121 -1.34 -1.69 -12.32
C ASN A 121 -2.19 -1.97 -11.08
N ILE A 122 -1.77 -1.50 -9.92
CA ILE A 122 -2.52 -1.64 -8.66
C ILE A 122 -3.86 -0.90 -8.74
N MET A 123 -3.86 0.38 -9.15
CA MET A 123 -5.09 1.17 -9.27
C MET A 123 -6.09 0.47 -10.19
N ASN A 124 -5.66 0.09 -11.40
CA ASN A 124 -6.52 -0.59 -12.35
C ASN A 124 -7.07 -1.93 -11.83
N ALA A 125 -6.25 -2.73 -11.15
CA ALA A 125 -6.66 -4.02 -10.62
C ALA A 125 -7.67 -3.86 -9.49
N VAL A 126 -7.40 -2.98 -8.52
CA VAL A 126 -8.27 -2.75 -7.37
C VAL A 126 -9.60 -2.15 -7.81
N GLU A 127 -9.60 -1.08 -8.60
CA GLU A 127 -10.82 -0.43 -9.06
C GLU A 127 -11.71 -1.37 -9.87
N ARG A 128 -11.12 -2.13 -10.80
CA ARG A 128 -11.85 -3.07 -11.65
C ARG A 128 -12.45 -4.24 -10.88
N MET A 129 -11.73 -4.78 -9.88
CA MET A 129 -12.18 -5.97 -9.16
C MET A 129 -13.10 -5.67 -7.99
N THR A 130 -12.95 -4.51 -7.36
CA THR A 130 -13.66 -4.18 -6.12
C THR A 130 -14.69 -3.08 -6.27
N GLY A 131 -14.55 -2.23 -7.27
CA GLY A 131 -15.35 -1.00 -7.41
C GLY A 131 -14.97 0.11 -6.43
N LEU A 132 -13.91 -0.08 -5.62
CA LEU A 132 -13.33 0.99 -4.80
C LEU A 132 -12.64 2.02 -5.67
N SER A 133 -12.59 3.26 -5.23
CA SER A 133 -11.68 4.27 -5.78
C SER A 133 -10.33 4.18 -5.07
N VAL A 134 -9.23 4.35 -5.78
CA VAL A 134 -7.89 4.40 -5.17
C VAL A 134 -7.39 5.83 -5.20
N ASP A 135 -7.15 6.42 -4.04
CA ASP A 135 -6.67 7.80 -3.92
C ASP A 135 -5.15 7.91 -3.88
N ARG A 136 -4.49 6.88 -3.35
CA ARG A 136 -3.04 6.88 -3.15
C ARG A 136 -2.44 5.49 -3.25
N VAL A 137 -1.29 5.41 -3.92
CA VAL A 137 -0.42 4.23 -3.91
C VAL A 137 1.01 4.71 -3.67
N ASP A 138 1.53 4.49 -2.47
CA ASP A 138 2.91 4.79 -2.10
C ASP A 138 3.79 3.57 -2.31
N VAL A 139 4.88 3.75 -3.04
CA VAL A 139 5.83 2.68 -3.36
C VAL A 139 7.15 2.96 -2.68
N VAL A 140 7.58 2.04 -1.82
CA VAL A 140 8.88 2.10 -1.14
C VAL A 140 9.78 1.00 -1.71
N VAL A 141 10.94 1.37 -2.22
CA VAL A 141 11.95 0.43 -2.70
C VAL A 141 12.98 0.21 -1.60
N HIS A 142 12.99 -0.97 -1.01
CA HIS A 142 13.86 -1.30 0.11
C HIS A 142 15.22 -1.82 -0.31
N ASP A 143 15.29 -2.48 -1.47
CA ASP A 143 16.50 -3.13 -1.92
C ASP A 143 16.49 -3.33 -3.44
N VAL A 144 17.66 -3.66 -3.99
CA VAL A 144 17.84 -4.01 -5.41
C VAL A 144 18.51 -5.37 -5.47
N LYS A 145 17.86 -6.32 -6.14
CA LYS A 145 18.41 -7.66 -6.37
C LYS A 145 19.50 -7.61 -7.45
N LEU A 146 20.71 -7.99 -7.08
CA LEU A 146 21.85 -8.03 -7.99
C LEU A 146 21.87 -9.32 -8.85
N PRO A 147 22.36 -9.28 -10.10
CA PRO A 147 22.33 -10.43 -11.01
C PRO A 147 23.14 -11.65 -10.52
N ARG A 148 24.10 -11.45 -9.61
CA ARG A 148 25.04 -12.49 -9.15
C ARG A 148 24.50 -13.40 -8.04
N GLU A 149 23.35 -13.10 -7.46
CA GLU A 149 22.82 -13.89 -6.33
C GLU A 149 22.18 -15.23 -6.78
N GLU A 150 21.97 -15.43 -8.08
CA GLU A 150 21.35 -16.66 -8.61
C GLU A 150 22.36 -17.74 -9.01
N ASP A 151 23.61 -17.37 -9.35
CA ASP A 151 24.62 -18.32 -9.87
C ASP A 151 25.34 -19.10 -8.76
N GLU A 152 25.38 -18.63 -7.51
CA GLU A 152 26.07 -19.34 -6.42
C GLU A 152 25.29 -20.53 -5.86
N SER A 153 23.97 -20.61 -6.10
CA SER A 153 23.16 -21.73 -5.61
C SER A 153 23.16 -22.96 -6.53
N ALA A 154 23.66 -22.84 -7.74
CA ALA A 154 23.62 -23.91 -8.76
C ALA A 154 24.90 -24.74 -8.83
N GLU A 155 26.02 -24.30 -8.24
CA GLU A 155 27.34 -24.93 -8.45
C GLU A 155 27.83 -25.77 -7.26
N THR A 156 26.98 -26.22 -6.36
CA THR A 156 27.38 -27.14 -5.31
C THR A 156 26.61 -28.46 -5.38
N ALA A 157 26.61 -29.09 -6.55
CA ALA A 157 26.35 -30.54 -6.64
C ALA A 157 27.68 -31.27 -6.59
N PRO A 158 27.98 -32.08 -5.57
CA PRO A 158 29.17 -32.89 -5.54
C PRO A 158 29.08 -33.95 -6.66
N ALA A 159 30.04 -33.93 -7.57
CA ALA A 159 30.23 -35.02 -8.55
C ALA A 159 30.41 -36.34 -7.79
N VAL A 160 29.41 -37.20 -7.88
CA VAL A 160 29.54 -38.58 -7.41
C VAL A 160 30.47 -39.33 -8.38
N THR A 161 31.72 -39.45 -8.00
CA THR A 161 32.67 -40.35 -8.68
C THR A 161 32.25 -41.77 -8.39
N GLN A 162 31.62 -42.42 -9.34
CA GLN A 162 31.48 -43.86 -9.32
C GLN A 162 32.85 -44.47 -9.63
N GLY A 163 33.51 -44.92 -8.55
CA GLY A 163 34.66 -45.82 -8.69
C GLY A 163 34.18 -47.20 -9.14
N GLN A 164 34.58 -47.58 -10.35
CA GLN A 164 34.53 -48.97 -10.78
C GLN A 164 35.71 -49.69 -10.17
N ALA A 165 35.42 -50.74 -9.47
CA ALA A 165 36.32 -51.86 -9.24
C ALA A 165 35.91 -53.01 -10.12
#